data_4e4b45d9d55c9e6a2635736089faafbb
#
_entry.id   4e4b45d9d55c9e6a2635736089faafbb
#
_cell.length_a   1.000
_cell.length_b   1.000
_cell.length_c   1.000
_cell.angle_alpha   90.00
_cell.angle_beta   90.00
_cell.angle_gamma   90.00
#
_symmetry.space_group_name_H-M   'P 1'
#
loop_
_entity.id
_entity.type
_entity.pdbx_description
1 polymer ?
#
loop_
_entity_poly.entity_id
_entity_poly.type
_entity_poly.pdbx_seq_one_letter_code
_entity_poly.pdbx_strand_id
1 'polypeptide(L)'
;TELIEESVASFRNFFANDDGKEFFMVNLLLLKEPKSKSRQLLNKYTSIFVGKLIKMAGHPYFVGLAQARNIENLNCEVVDGWTTTALMRYRSRKDLGELLVDTFRSEHHGFKLAALEKTFAFPASAILNIGSVRSLVGLVIALIAAVTHIVLVN
;
A
#
# COMPACT_ATOMS: atom_id res chain seq x y z
N THR A 1 19.86 18.02 6.71
CA THR A 1 18.83 18.83 7.42
C THR A 1 17.72 19.23 6.43
N GLU A 2 18.06 19.78 5.26
CA GLU A 2 17.12 20.26 4.24
C GLU A 2 16.17 19.17 3.71
N LEU A 3 16.67 17.98 3.37
CA LEU A 3 15.86 16.83 2.92
C LEU A 3 14.86 16.36 3.98
N ILE A 4 15.18 16.48 5.27
CA ILE A 4 14.27 16.11 6.36
C ILE A 4 13.16 17.16 6.48
N GLU A 5 13.49 18.44 6.36
CA GLU A 5 12.51 19.53 6.42
C GLU A 5 11.54 19.47 5.25
N GLU A 6 12.04 19.21 4.05
CA GLU A 6 11.21 19.01 2.86
C GLU A 6 10.26 17.80 3.01
N SER A 7 10.77 16.69 3.53
CA SER A 7 9.97 15.50 3.80
C SER A 7 8.87 15.77 4.84
N VAL A 8 9.18 16.52 5.90
CA VAL A 8 8.21 16.90 6.93
C VAL A 8 7.15 17.85 6.36
N ALA A 9 7.56 18.82 5.53
CA ALA A 9 6.64 19.74 4.88
C ALA A 9 5.69 19.01 3.91
N SER A 10 6.22 18.09 3.10
CA SER A 10 5.42 17.24 2.20
C SER A 10 4.41 16.39 2.98
N PHE A 11 4.84 15.78 4.08
CA PHE A 11 3.98 14.99 4.96
C PHE A 11 2.85 15.84 5.57
N ARG A 12 3.16 17.02 6.11
CA ARG A 12 2.15 17.95 6.64
C ARG A 12 1.14 18.37 5.58
N ASN A 13 1.62 18.76 4.41
CA ASN A 13 0.77 19.17 3.30
C ASN A 13 -0.16 18.03 2.84
N PHE A 14 0.35 16.80 2.79
CA PHE A 14 -0.45 15.64 2.43
C PHE A 14 -1.64 15.45 3.36
N PHE A 15 -1.46 15.54 4.68
CA PHE A 15 -2.54 15.37 5.66
C PHE A 15 -3.45 16.58 5.77
N ALA A 16 -2.92 17.80 5.62
CA ALA A 16 -3.71 19.03 5.66
C ALA A 16 -4.73 19.13 4.51
N ASN A 17 -4.45 18.45 3.40
CA ASN A 17 -5.31 18.44 2.21
C ASN A 17 -6.12 17.15 2.09
N ASP A 18 -6.55 16.54 3.19
CA ASP A 18 -7.42 15.35 3.16
C ASP A 18 -8.79 15.72 2.59
N ASP A 19 -9.12 15.14 1.44
CA ASP A 19 -10.41 15.32 0.75
C ASP A 19 -11.38 14.16 1.02
N GLY A 20 -11.04 13.28 1.97
CA GLY A 20 -11.83 12.10 2.33
C GLY A 20 -11.86 11.00 1.27
N LYS A 21 -11.10 11.15 0.16
CA LYS A 21 -11.06 10.17 -0.90
C LYS A 21 -10.02 9.08 -0.64
N GLU A 22 -10.30 7.93 -1.25
CA GLU A 22 -9.35 6.81 -1.23
C GLU A 22 -8.08 7.12 -2.03
N PHE A 23 -6.99 6.54 -1.59
CA PHE A 23 -5.72 6.58 -2.31
C PHE A 23 -4.93 5.28 -2.05
N PHE A 24 -3.87 5.10 -2.81
CA PHE A 24 -2.97 3.96 -2.71
C PHE A 24 -1.59 4.44 -2.27
N MET A 25 -1.02 3.78 -1.26
CA MET A 25 0.39 3.95 -0.95
C MET A 25 1.19 2.92 -1.76
N VAL A 26 1.99 3.42 -2.69
CA VAL A 26 2.96 2.61 -3.42
C VAL A 26 4.19 2.45 -2.54
N ASN A 27 4.60 1.22 -2.29
CA ASN A 27 5.76 0.91 -1.46
C ASN A 27 6.75 0.07 -2.26
N LEU A 28 8.00 0.49 -2.28
CA LEU A 28 9.14 -0.28 -2.76
C LEU A 28 10.01 -0.62 -1.56
N LEU A 29 10.35 -1.90 -1.39
CA LEU A 29 11.02 -2.41 -0.22
C LEU A 29 12.29 -3.18 -0.61
N LEU A 30 13.41 -2.88 0.05
CA LEU A 30 14.63 -3.64 -0.02
C LEU A 30 14.88 -4.29 1.34
N LEU A 31 14.93 -5.62 1.37
CA LEU A 31 15.18 -6.38 2.58
C LEU A 31 16.67 -6.40 2.92
N LYS A 32 16.98 -6.33 4.20
CA LYS A 32 18.33 -6.59 4.74
C LYS A 32 18.74 -8.05 4.55
N GLU A 33 20.01 -8.28 4.45
CA GLU A 33 20.54 -9.64 4.55
C GLU A 33 20.68 -10.09 6.03
N PRO A 34 20.47 -11.37 6.32
CA PRO A 34 19.93 -12.41 5.43
C PRO A 34 18.44 -12.24 5.18
N LYS A 35 18.02 -12.30 3.91
CA LYS A 35 16.63 -12.03 3.47
C LYS A 35 15.58 -12.90 4.16
N SER A 36 15.93 -14.13 4.53
CA SER A 36 15.02 -15.04 5.23
C SER A 36 14.57 -14.48 6.59
N LYS A 37 15.51 -13.97 7.39
CA LYS A 37 15.25 -13.34 8.69
C LYS A 37 14.45 -12.04 8.51
N SER A 38 14.84 -11.22 7.57
CA SER A 38 14.17 -9.95 7.27
C SER A 38 12.74 -10.15 6.79
N ARG A 39 12.49 -11.20 5.98
CA ARG A 39 11.13 -11.58 5.56
C ARG A 39 10.26 -12.01 6.74
N GLN A 40 10.80 -12.76 7.70
CA GLN A 40 10.06 -13.13 8.90
C GLN A 40 9.67 -11.91 9.74
N LEU A 41 10.60 -10.96 9.93
CA LEU A 41 10.33 -9.72 10.65
C LEU A 41 9.30 -8.85 9.93
N LEU A 42 9.43 -8.72 8.60
CA LEU A 42 8.47 -7.97 7.80
C LEU A 42 7.08 -8.61 7.86
N ASN A 43 6.98 -9.94 7.82
CA ASN A 43 5.71 -10.65 7.95
C ASN A 43 5.05 -10.41 9.32
N LYS A 44 5.83 -10.39 10.41
CA LYS A 44 5.31 -10.03 11.75
C LYS A 44 4.73 -8.61 11.76
N TYR A 45 5.45 -7.65 11.21
CA TYR A 45 4.96 -6.28 11.08
C TYR A 45 3.70 -6.23 10.23
N THR A 46 3.73 -6.83 9.04
CA THR A 46 2.65 -6.75 8.05
C THR A 46 1.36 -7.39 8.56
N SER A 47 1.42 -8.53 9.26
CA SER A 47 0.23 -9.19 9.80
C SER A 47 -0.53 -8.30 10.77
N ILE A 48 0.18 -7.58 11.64
CA ILE A 48 -0.42 -6.64 12.60
C ILE A 48 -0.95 -5.40 11.88
N PHE A 49 -0.12 -4.81 11.01
CA PHE A 49 -0.47 -3.62 10.25
C PHE A 49 -1.69 -3.82 9.36
N VAL A 50 -1.73 -4.91 8.58
CA VAL A 50 -2.86 -5.24 7.70
C VAL A 50 -4.12 -5.54 8.50
N GLY A 51 -4.01 -6.20 9.66
CA GLY A 51 -5.15 -6.41 10.55
C GLY A 51 -5.79 -5.10 11.02
N LYS A 52 -4.98 -4.09 11.33
CA LYS A 52 -5.46 -2.74 11.67
C LYS A 52 -6.03 -2.00 10.46
N LEU A 53 -5.33 -2.09 9.32
CA LEU A 53 -5.75 -1.47 8.06
C LEU A 53 -7.15 -1.94 7.62
N ILE A 54 -7.42 -3.24 7.72
CA ILE A 54 -8.73 -3.82 7.36
C ILE A 54 -9.84 -3.28 8.26
N LYS A 55 -9.60 -3.10 9.56
CA LYS A 55 -10.57 -2.49 10.48
C LYS A 55 -10.94 -1.05 10.12
N MET A 56 -10.06 -0.36 9.40
CA MET A 56 -10.28 1.00 8.87
C MET A 56 -10.77 1.00 7.41
N ALA A 57 -11.31 -0.15 6.93
CA ALA A 57 -11.78 -0.36 5.57
C ALA A 57 -10.70 -0.12 4.48
N GLY A 58 -9.42 -0.23 4.85
CA GLY A 58 -8.29 -0.32 3.94
C GLY A 58 -7.94 -1.79 3.67
N HIS A 59 -7.10 -2.04 2.69
CA HIS A 59 -6.61 -3.40 2.40
C HIS A 59 -5.36 -3.39 1.53
N PRO A 60 -4.54 -4.45 1.55
CA PRO A 60 -3.55 -4.68 0.51
C PRO A 60 -4.27 -4.82 -0.84
N TYR A 61 -3.85 -4.05 -1.82
CA TYR A 61 -4.39 -4.11 -3.19
C TYR A 61 -3.54 -5.00 -4.08
N PHE A 62 -2.23 -4.87 -3.96
CA PHE A 62 -1.25 -5.67 -4.67
C PHE A 62 -0.01 -5.87 -3.81
N VAL A 63 0.55 -7.08 -3.83
CA VAL A 63 1.87 -7.37 -3.26
C VAL A 63 2.61 -8.25 -4.24
N GLY A 64 3.81 -7.85 -4.64
CA GLY A 64 4.62 -8.55 -5.62
C GLY A 64 6.08 -8.65 -5.21
N LEU A 65 6.74 -9.71 -5.67
CA LEU A 65 8.19 -9.88 -5.57
C LEU A 65 8.83 -9.36 -6.85
N ALA A 66 9.92 -8.61 -6.73
CA ALA A 66 10.69 -8.17 -7.87
C ALA A 66 11.30 -9.38 -8.60
N GLN A 67 11.15 -9.44 -9.92
CA GLN A 67 11.66 -10.52 -10.76
C GLN A 67 13.03 -10.20 -11.35
N ALA A 68 13.39 -8.92 -11.44
CA ALA A 68 14.66 -8.42 -11.94
C ALA A 68 15.04 -7.14 -11.19
N ARG A 69 16.29 -6.68 -11.39
CA ARG A 69 16.72 -5.38 -10.83
C ARG A 69 15.97 -4.25 -11.53
N ASN A 70 16.43 -3.86 -12.69
CA ASN A 70 15.84 -2.78 -13.51
C ASN A 70 15.70 -3.29 -14.94
N ILE A 71 14.60 -2.99 -15.58
CA ILE A 71 14.41 -3.20 -17.02
C ILE A 71 14.71 -1.89 -17.75
N GLU A 72 14.25 -0.76 -17.17
CA GLU A 72 14.46 0.57 -17.72
C GLU A 72 14.91 1.52 -16.63
N ASN A 73 15.80 2.44 -16.96
CA ASN A 73 16.32 3.45 -16.05
C ASN A 73 16.62 4.73 -16.86
N LEU A 74 15.81 5.77 -16.68
CA LEU A 74 15.97 7.05 -17.38
C LEU A 74 16.08 8.19 -16.36
N ASN A 75 17.23 8.88 -16.35
CA ASN A 75 17.47 10.04 -15.48
C ASN A 75 17.21 9.80 -13.98
N CYS A 76 17.32 8.57 -13.51
CA CYS A 76 17.26 8.21 -12.10
C CYS A 76 18.51 7.45 -11.69
N GLU A 77 18.89 7.55 -10.43
CA GLU A 77 20.00 6.79 -9.89
C GLU A 77 19.72 5.29 -9.95
N VAL A 78 20.73 4.51 -10.29
CA VAL A 78 20.67 3.06 -10.23
C VAL A 78 20.62 2.65 -8.77
N VAL A 79 19.43 2.33 -8.30
CA VAL A 79 19.24 1.83 -6.94
C VAL A 79 19.48 0.32 -6.92
N ASP A 80 20.13 -0.15 -5.85
CA ASP A 80 20.23 -1.59 -5.56
C ASP A 80 18.83 -2.22 -5.63
N GLY A 81 18.72 -3.36 -6.31
CA GLY A 81 17.44 -3.91 -6.70
C GLY A 81 16.43 -4.07 -5.58
N TRP A 82 15.24 -3.56 -5.78
CA TRP A 82 14.10 -3.77 -4.88
C TRP A 82 13.76 -5.26 -4.75
N THR A 83 13.29 -5.68 -3.58
CA THR A 83 12.90 -7.08 -3.35
C THR A 83 11.40 -7.29 -3.40
N THR A 84 10.63 -6.27 -3.03
CA THR A 84 9.18 -6.36 -2.92
C THR A 84 8.54 -5.03 -3.27
N THR A 85 7.40 -5.08 -3.93
CA THR A 85 6.51 -3.94 -4.10
C THR A 85 5.17 -4.23 -3.44
N ALA A 86 4.52 -3.20 -2.89
CA ALA A 86 3.19 -3.33 -2.31
C ALA A 86 2.36 -2.07 -2.54
N LEU A 87 1.13 -2.24 -2.98
CA LEU A 87 0.14 -1.19 -3.06
C LEU A 87 -0.87 -1.44 -1.94
N MET A 88 -0.97 -0.48 -1.04
CA MET A 88 -1.91 -0.51 0.08
C MET A 88 -2.99 0.54 -0.16
N ARG A 89 -4.24 0.12 -0.22
CA ARG A 89 -5.37 1.02 -0.35
C ARG A 89 -5.80 1.55 1.01
N TYR A 90 -5.97 2.86 1.11
CA TYR A 90 -6.52 3.57 2.27
C TYR A 90 -7.82 4.26 1.88
N ARG A 91 -8.77 4.31 2.80
CA ARG A 91 -10.05 4.98 2.59
C ARG A 91 -9.90 6.51 2.55
N SER A 92 -8.99 7.06 3.38
CA SER A 92 -8.70 8.50 3.47
C SER A 92 -7.27 8.72 3.99
N ARG A 93 -6.76 9.94 3.86
CA ARG A 93 -5.47 10.35 4.45
C ARG A 93 -5.55 10.36 5.96
N LYS A 94 -6.70 10.75 6.53
CA LYS A 94 -6.97 10.69 7.96
C LYS A 94 -6.77 9.27 8.51
N ASP A 95 -7.37 8.26 7.85
CA ASP A 95 -7.23 6.86 8.29
C ASP A 95 -5.76 6.41 8.30
N LEU A 96 -4.98 6.81 7.29
CA LEU A 96 -3.54 6.56 7.31
C LEU A 96 -2.87 7.24 8.50
N GLY A 97 -3.21 8.51 8.78
CA GLY A 97 -2.64 9.26 9.89
C GLY A 97 -2.89 8.58 11.24
N GLU A 98 -4.12 8.15 11.50
CA GLU A 98 -4.50 7.41 12.71
C GLU A 98 -3.73 6.08 12.81
N LEU A 99 -3.61 5.34 11.71
CA LEU A 99 -2.88 4.09 11.64
C LEU A 99 -1.37 4.28 11.90
N LEU A 100 -0.78 5.35 11.37
CA LEU A 100 0.64 5.67 11.59
C LEU A 100 0.90 6.03 13.06
N VAL A 101 0.06 6.88 13.67
CA VAL A 101 0.19 7.25 15.09
C VAL A 101 0.14 6.00 15.96
N ASP A 102 -0.82 5.11 15.72
CA ASP A 102 -0.94 3.85 16.46
C ASP A 102 0.28 2.92 16.22
N THR A 103 0.76 2.86 15.00
CA THR A 103 1.92 2.03 14.62
C THR A 103 3.21 2.55 15.25
N PHE A 104 3.45 3.87 15.23
CA PHE A 104 4.66 4.48 15.82
C PHE A 104 4.70 4.38 17.35
N ARG A 105 3.55 4.35 18.00
CA ARG A 105 3.46 4.15 19.46
C ARG A 105 3.66 2.69 19.87
N SER A 106 3.62 1.78 18.93
CA SER A 106 3.77 0.35 19.19
C SER A 106 5.19 -0.14 18.92
N GLU A 107 5.64 -1.16 19.66
CA GLU A 107 6.93 -1.82 19.41
C GLU A 107 7.02 -2.49 18.03
N HIS A 108 5.89 -2.65 17.36
CA HIS A 108 5.81 -3.36 16.07
C HIS A 108 6.51 -2.62 14.94
N HIS A 109 6.64 -1.28 15.03
CA HIS A 109 7.41 -0.50 14.05
C HIS A 109 8.88 -0.93 13.98
N GLY A 110 9.44 -1.37 15.11
CA GLY A 110 10.78 -1.92 15.20
C GLY A 110 11.03 -3.12 14.27
N PHE A 111 10.02 -3.97 14.05
CA PHE A 111 10.13 -5.10 13.11
C PHE A 111 10.34 -4.62 11.66
N LYS A 112 9.64 -3.57 11.23
CA LYS A 112 9.82 -2.98 9.91
C LYS A 112 11.23 -2.42 9.75
N LEU A 113 11.71 -1.64 10.72
CA LEU A 113 13.04 -1.04 10.68
C LEU A 113 14.16 -2.09 10.72
N ALA A 114 13.96 -3.18 11.46
CA ALA A 114 14.90 -4.29 11.51
C ALA A 114 14.93 -5.11 10.21
N ALA A 115 13.80 -5.18 9.48
CA ALA A 115 13.66 -5.95 8.25
C ALA A 115 14.17 -5.23 7.00
N LEU A 116 14.03 -3.90 6.94
CA LEU A 116 14.27 -3.13 5.72
C LEU A 116 15.61 -2.43 5.74
N GLU A 117 16.34 -2.56 4.65
CA GLU A 117 17.53 -1.75 4.36
C GLU A 117 17.11 -0.40 3.80
N LYS A 118 16.22 -0.43 2.80
CA LYS A 118 15.66 0.77 2.17
C LYS A 118 14.16 0.60 1.98
N THR A 119 13.44 1.69 2.05
CA THR A 119 12.04 1.77 1.67
C THR A 119 11.79 3.10 0.95
N PHE A 120 10.99 3.04 -0.09
CA PHE A 120 10.49 4.22 -0.77
C PHE A 120 8.97 4.11 -0.86
N ALA A 121 8.26 5.14 -0.43
CA ALA A 121 6.81 5.12 -0.41
C ALA A 121 6.24 6.48 -0.82
N PHE A 122 5.23 6.46 -1.69
CA PHE A 122 4.52 7.67 -2.08
C PHE A 122 3.02 7.37 -2.28
N PRO A 123 2.15 8.36 -2.00
CA PRO A 123 0.72 8.24 -2.24
C PRO A 123 0.40 8.46 -3.71
N ALA A 124 -0.55 7.69 -4.24
CA ALA A 124 -1.06 7.80 -5.60
C ALA A 124 -2.58 7.68 -5.61
N SER A 125 -3.25 8.51 -6.41
CA SER A 125 -4.67 8.36 -6.70
C SER A 125 -4.85 7.56 -7.99
N ALA A 126 -5.79 6.61 -7.99
CA ALA A 126 -6.05 5.81 -9.17
C ALA A 126 -6.73 6.66 -10.26
N ILE A 127 -6.13 6.70 -11.45
CA ILE A 127 -6.78 7.22 -12.66
C ILE A 127 -7.70 6.15 -13.25
N LEU A 128 -7.26 4.89 -13.22
CA LEU A 128 -8.01 3.73 -13.66
C LEU A 128 -7.87 2.61 -12.62
N ASN A 129 -9.00 2.09 -12.13
CA ASN A 129 -9.03 0.99 -11.17
C ASN A 129 -10.12 -0.02 -11.55
N ILE A 130 -9.82 -0.90 -12.48
CA ILE A 130 -10.73 -1.95 -12.96
C ILE A 130 -10.91 -3.05 -11.90
N GLY A 131 -9.89 -3.34 -11.10
CA GLY A 131 -9.88 -4.38 -10.06
C GLY A 131 -10.45 -3.94 -8.71
N SER A 132 -11.21 -2.85 -8.64
CA SER A 132 -11.77 -2.40 -7.37
C SER A 132 -12.84 -3.36 -6.86
N VAL A 133 -12.97 -3.50 -5.54
CA VAL A 133 -14.04 -4.28 -4.91
C VAL A 133 -15.42 -3.78 -5.36
N ARG A 134 -15.58 -2.48 -5.55
CA ARG A 134 -16.81 -1.88 -6.06
C ARG A 134 -17.14 -2.35 -7.48
N SER A 135 -16.15 -2.40 -8.36
CA SER A 135 -16.31 -2.89 -9.75
C SER A 135 -16.68 -4.37 -9.75
N LEU A 136 -16.04 -5.18 -8.91
CA LEU A 136 -16.34 -6.61 -8.77
C LEU A 136 -17.78 -6.83 -8.27
N VAL A 137 -18.19 -6.13 -7.20
CA VAL A 137 -19.55 -6.22 -6.66
C VAL A 137 -20.57 -5.76 -7.70
N GLY A 138 -20.32 -4.66 -8.40
CA GLY A 138 -21.18 -4.18 -9.49
C GLY A 138 -21.34 -5.21 -10.60
N LEU A 139 -20.24 -5.87 -11.00
CA LEU A 139 -20.28 -6.93 -12.03
C LEU A 139 -21.08 -8.16 -11.56
N VAL A 140 -20.92 -8.58 -10.31
CA VAL A 140 -21.66 -9.70 -9.73
C VAL A 140 -23.17 -9.39 -9.68
N ILE A 141 -23.55 -8.19 -9.25
CA ILE A 141 -24.96 -7.76 -9.23
C ILE A 141 -25.53 -7.73 -10.65
N ALA A 142 -24.79 -7.17 -11.62
CA ALA A 142 -25.22 -7.14 -13.01
C ALA A 142 -25.40 -8.55 -13.59
N LEU A 143 -24.52 -9.48 -13.28
CA LEU A 143 -24.61 -10.88 -13.70
C LEU A 143 -25.85 -11.56 -13.10
N ILE A 144 -26.10 -11.39 -11.80
CA ILE A 144 -27.29 -11.93 -11.13
C ILE A 144 -28.56 -11.38 -11.78
N ALA A 145 -28.63 -10.07 -12.03
CA ALA A 145 -29.77 -9.43 -12.67
C ALA A 145 -30.01 -9.97 -14.10
N ALA A 146 -28.94 -10.16 -14.87
CA ALA A 146 -29.03 -10.73 -16.22
C ALA A 146 -29.54 -12.16 -16.22
N VAL A 147 -29.02 -13.03 -15.33
CA VAL A 147 -29.48 -14.42 -15.19
C VAL A 147 -30.94 -14.48 -14.76
N THR A 148 -31.33 -13.68 -13.76
CA THR A 148 -32.70 -13.60 -13.29
C THR A 148 -33.66 -13.16 -14.41
N HIS A 149 -33.26 -12.16 -15.19
CA HIS A 149 -34.05 -11.70 -16.34
C HIS A 149 -34.26 -12.82 -17.36
N ILE A 150 -33.22 -13.53 -17.75
CA ILE A 150 -33.30 -14.65 -18.70
C ILE A 150 -34.24 -15.75 -18.18
N VAL A 151 -34.18 -16.06 -16.89
CA VAL A 151 -35.01 -17.14 -16.30
C VAL A 151 -36.49 -16.74 -16.18
N LEU A 152 -36.78 -15.45 -15.97
CA LEU A 152 -38.17 -14.98 -15.81
C LEU A 152 -38.86 -14.63 -17.13
N VAL A 153 -38.11 -14.38 -18.20
CA VAL A 153 -38.65 -13.96 -19.51
C VAL A 153 -38.72 -15.13 -20.49
N ASN A 154 -38.03 -16.25 -20.22
CA ASN A 154 -38.19 -17.50 -20.96
C ASN A 154 -39.04 -18.49 -20.18
#